data_5c898ef7f6ef0f02400c9712e4c1f4b8
#
_entry.id   5c898ef7f6ef0f02400c9712e4c1f4b8
#
_cell.length_a   1.000
_cell.length_b   1.000
_cell.length_c   1.000
_cell.angle_alpha   90.00
_cell.angle_beta   90.00
_cell.angle_gamma   90.00
#
_symmetry.space_group_name_H-M   'P 1'
#
loop_
_entity.id
_entity.type
_entity.pdbx_description
1 polymer ?
#
loop_
_entity_poly.entity_id
_entity_poly.type
_entity_poly.pdbx_seq_one_letter_code
_entity_poly.pdbx_strand_id
1 'polypeptide(L)'
;MFWVVVALFFFVLAAVAPRILGLFVNRARPDFRSLSLSLRVVFVAIALICLAATSYVHIDSDEIAVLNKIYGTTSLPGQHIIATDGEKGPQADILTPGWHPWFLVNVIYQVENKKVVSIPSGEYGFLNAKDGAPLRSDQFLADAFPPEHEQDRERPR
;
A
#
# COMPACT_ATOMS: atom_id res chain seq x y z
N MET A 1 -0.37 -8.14 6.37
CA MET A 1 0.20 -8.47 7.70
C MET A 1 0.80 -9.88 7.79
N PHE A 2 0.08 -10.93 7.38
CA PHE A 2 0.57 -12.31 7.47
C PHE A 2 1.98 -12.50 6.87
N TRP A 3 2.22 -12.08 5.64
CA TRP A 3 3.50 -12.23 4.94
C TRP A 3 4.68 -11.53 5.61
N VAL A 4 4.44 -10.39 6.28
CA VAL A 4 5.49 -9.68 7.03
C VAL A 4 5.91 -10.46 8.26
N VAL A 5 4.94 -11.04 8.98
CA VAL A 5 5.22 -11.91 10.13
C VAL A 5 6.02 -13.14 9.68
N VAL A 6 5.64 -13.73 8.55
CA VAL A 6 6.37 -14.86 7.95
C VAL A 6 7.79 -14.44 7.57
N ALA A 7 7.98 -13.30 6.94
CA ALA A 7 9.31 -12.78 6.60
C ALA A 7 10.18 -12.57 7.84
N LEU A 8 9.64 -11.93 8.88
CA LEU A 8 10.33 -11.75 10.15
C LEU A 8 10.72 -13.08 10.81
N PHE A 9 9.82 -14.07 10.78
CA PHE A 9 10.10 -15.40 11.27
C PHE A 9 11.29 -16.03 10.55
N PHE A 10 11.37 -15.94 9.22
CA PHE A 10 12.49 -16.47 8.46
C PHE A 10 13.78 -15.68 8.69
N PHE A 11 13.73 -14.37 8.92
CA PHE A 11 14.91 -13.60 9.34
C PHE A 11 15.44 -14.05 10.70
N VAL A 12 14.56 -14.29 11.66
CA VAL A 12 14.93 -14.82 12.98
C VAL A 12 15.53 -16.22 12.82
N LEU A 13 14.92 -17.09 12.01
CA LEU A 13 15.45 -18.41 11.70
C LEU A 13 16.84 -18.33 11.07
N ALA A 14 17.07 -17.44 10.12
CA ALA A 14 18.38 -17.23 9.51
C ALA A 14 19.46 -16.85 10.55
N ALA A 15 19.11 -16.09 11.58
CA ALA A 15 20.01 -15.71 12.67
C ALA A 15 20.26 -16.84 13.68
N VAL A 16 19.25 -17.63 13.98
CA VAL A 16 19.26 -18.64 15.05
C VAL A 16 19.68 -20.03 14.54
N ALA A 17 19.34 -20.37 13.29
CA ALA A 17 19.61 -21.69 12.70
C ALA A 17 21.07 -22.16 12.84
N PRO A 18 22.11 -21.32 12.64
CA PRO A 18 23.49 -21.77 12.83
C PRO A 18 23.84 -22.07 14.30
N ARG A 19 23.14 -21.41 15.25
CA ARG A 19 23.34 -21.71 16.68
C ARG A 19 22.75 -23.05 17.02
N ILE A 20 21.53 -23.33 16.55
CA ILE A 20 20.85 -24.61 16.74
C ILE A 20 21.63 -25.72 16.05
N LEU A 21 22.04 -25.51 14.79
CA LEU A 21 22.82 -26.48 14.03
C LEU A 21 24.12 -26.84 14.76
N GLY A 22 24.77 -25.87 15.39
CA GLY A 22 25.99 -26.07 16.17
C GLY A 22 25.81 -26.87 17.47
N LEU A 23 24.56 -27.12 17.91
CA LEU A 23 24.28 -28.02 19.03
C LEU A 23 24.26 -29.50 18.58
N PHE A 24 23.86 -29.76 17.32
CA PHE A 24 23.69 -31.11 16.78
C PHE A 24 24.88 -31.56 15.91
N VAL A 25 25.60 -30.61 15.32
CA VAL A 25 26.70 -30.88 14.40
C VAL A 25 27.99 -30.33 15.02
N ASN A 26 29.04 -31.18 14.97
CA ASN A 26 30.38 -30.75 15.47
C ASN A 26 30.89 -29.55 14.63
N ARG A 27 31.09 -28.40 15.29
CA ARG A 27 31.54 -27.15 14.67
C ARG A 27 32.96 -27.23 14.07
N ALA A 28 33.72 -28.22 14.45
CA ALA A 28 35.09 -28.43 13.96
C ALA A 28 35.11 -29.05 12.53
N ARG A 29 33.99 -29.54 12.01
CA ARG A 29 33.96 -30.06 10.66
C ARG A 29 34.04 -28.94 9.62
N PRO A 30 34.85 -29.08 8.57
CA PRO A 30 34.99 -28.06 7.53
C PRO A 30 33.66 -27.73 6.85
N ASP A 31 32.77 -28.72 6.70
CA ASP A 31 31.48 -28.57 6.04
C ASP A 31 30.46 -27.79 6.87
N PHE A 32 30.70 -27.59 8.19
CA PHE A 32 29.77 -26.83 9.06
C PHE A 32 29.60 -25.39 8.60
N ARG A 33 30.69 -24.74 8.17
CA ARG A 33 30.67 -23.34 7.72
C ARG A 33 29.85 -23.20 6.42
N SER A 34 30.08 -24.08 5.47
CA SER A 34 29.37 -24.04 4.19
C SER A 34 27.88 -24.34 4.38
N LEU A 35 27.53 -25.35 5.17
CA LEU A 35 26.14 -25.70 5.48
C LEU A 35 25.41 -24.59 6.23
N SER A 36 26.04 -23.99 7.22
CA SER A 36 25.44 -22.88 7.98
C SER A 36 25.24 -21.62 7.13
N LEU A 37 26.15 -21.34 6.20
CA LEU A 37 26.05 -20.22 5.28
C LEU A 37 24.92 -20.45 4.25
N SER A 38 24.88 -21.63 3.62
CA SER A 38 23.82 -21.94 2.65
C SER A 38 22.43 -21.90 3.29
N LEU A 39 22.28 -22.42 4.51
CA LEU A 39 21.02 -22.36 5.23
C LEU A 39 20.58 -20.92 5.52
N ARG A 40 21.51 -20.04 5.91
CA ARG A 40 21.21 -18.60 6.08
C ARG A 40 20.77 -17.96 4.78
N VAL A 41 21.49 -18.21 3.69
CA VAL A 41 21.15 -17.62 2.39
C VAL A 41 19.76 -18.05 1.96
N VAL A 42 19.39 -19.32 2.13
CA VAL A 42 18.05 -19.83 1.81
C VAL A 42 16.97 -19.11 2.63
N PHE A 43 17.14 -19.01 3.94
CA PHE A 43 16.14 -18.32 4.79
C PHE A 43 16.02 -16.84 4.48
N VAL A 44 17.14 -16.15 4.21
CA VAL A 44 17.10 -14.75 3.78
C VAL A 44 16.41 -14.60 2.42
N ALA A 45 16.67 -15.48 1.48
CA ALA A 45 16.01 -15.45 0.18
C ALA A 45 14.49 -15.64 0.31
N ILE A 46 14.04 -16.57 1.14
CA ILE A 46 12.60 -16.78 1.41
C ILE A 46 12.00 -15.52 2.07
N ALA A 47 12.69 -14.93 3.04
CA ALA A 47 12.22 -13.71 3.69
C ALA A 47 12.07 -12.54 2.70
N LEU A 48 13.03 -12.37 1.78
CA LEU A 48 12.97 -11.34 0.74
C LEU A 48 11.83 -11.58 -0.25
N ILE A 49 11.57 -12.83 -0.63
CA ILE A 49 10.44 -13.19 -1.49
C ILE A 49 9.11 -12.85 -0.78
N CYS A 50 8.98 -13.16 0.51
CA CYS A 50 7.80 -12.81 1.29
C CYS A 50 7.60 -11.29 1.38
N LEU A 51 8.67 -10.50 1.54
CA LEU A 51 8.59 -9.04 1.53
C LEU A 51 8.22 -8.50 0.14
N ALA A 52 8.80 -9.06 -0.91
CA ALA A 52 8.46 -8.68 -2.28
C ALA A 52 6.97 -8.92 -2.57
N ALA A 53 6.40 -10.03 -2.09
CA ALA A 53 4.98 -10.35 -2.24
C ALA A 53 4.03 -9.31 -1.59
N THR A 54 4.51 -8.53 -0.61
CA THR A 54 3.73 -7.44 0.02
C THR A 54 3.93 -6.09 -0.65
N SER A 55 4.82 -6.01 -1.63
CA SER A 55 5.30 -4.76 -2.21
C SER A 55 4.75 -4.50 -3.61
N TYR A 56 3.72 -5.21 -4.04
CA TYR A 56 3.08 -4.93 -5.32
C TYR A 56 1.55 -5.02 -5.24
N VAL A 57 0.90 -4.24 -6.07
CA VAL A 57 -0.55 -4.28 -6.31
C VAL A 57 -0.78 -4.35 -7.80
N HIS A 58 -1.70 -5.21 -8.22
CA HIS A 58 -2.22 -5.26 -9.58
C HIS A 58 -3.67 -4.83 -9.59
N ILE A 59 -4.01 -3.94 -10.52
CA ILE A 59 -5.35 -3.40 -10.68
C ILE A 59 -5.82 -3.71 -12.10
N ASP A 60 -6.98 -4.32 -12.20
CA ASP A 60 -7.57 -4.71 -13.48
C ASP A 60 -7.97 -3.48 -14.31
N SER A 61 -8.13 -3.67 -15.62
CA SER A 61 -8.37 -2.57 -16.58
C SER A 61 -9.71 -1.84 -16.41
N ASP A 62 -10.66 -2.47 -15.75
CA ASP A 62 -11.99 -1.92 -15.45
C ASP A 62 -12.14 -1.47 -13.98
N GLU A 63 -11.05 -1.45 -13.24
CA GLU A 63 -11.01 -1.09 -11.83
C GLU A 63 -10.05 0.07 -11.56
N ILE A 64 -10.29 0.73 -10.46
CA ILE A 64 -9.38 1.67 -9.79
C ILE A 64 -9.19 1.22 -8.36
N ALA A 65 -8.05 1.52 -7.75
CA ALA A 65 -7.87 1.24 -6.35
C ALA A 65 -7.81 2.52 -5.51
N VAL A 66 -8.58 2.50 -4.43
CA VAL A 66 -8.58 3.53 -3.39
C VAL A 66 -7.64 3.07 -2.28
N LEU A 67 -6.77 3.95 -1.85
CA LEU A 67 -5.79 3.71 -0.81
C LEU A 67 -6.30 4.25 0.52
N ASN A 68 -6.33 3.40 1.54
CA ASN A 68 -6.59 3.81 2.91
C ASN A 68 -5.33 3.57 3.76
N LYS A 69 -4.66 4.63 4.18
CA LYS A 69 -3.42 4.53 4.96
C LYS A 69 -3.72 4.14 6.40
N ILE A 70 -3.23 2.98 6.80
CA ILE A 70 -3.43 2.43 8.15
C ILE A 70 -2.36 2.94 9.11
N TYR A 71 -1.10 2.99 8.64
CA TYR A 71 0.04 3.38 9.47
C TYR A 71 0.57 4.75 9.09
N GLY A 72 0.76 5.61 10.07
CA GLY A 72 1.32 6.95 9.91
C GLY A 72 1.37 7.66 11.27
N THR A 73 2.07 8.76 11.35
CA THR A 73 2.21 9.57 12.57
C THR A 73 1.13 10.64 12.67
N THR A 74 0.65 11.14 11.54
CA THR A 74 -0.30 12.24 11.46
C THR A 74 -1.71 11.71 11.27
N SER A 75 -2.65 12.14 12.11
CA SER A 75 -4.07 11.84 11.97
C SER A 75 -4.76 12.92 11.14
N LEU A 76 -5.85 12.54 10.45
CA LEU A 76 -6.68 13.49 9.73
C LEU A 76 -7.17 14.59 10.66
N PRO A 77 -7.11 15.87 10.27
CA PRO A 77 -7.79 16.96 11.01
C PRO A 77 -9.30 16.69 11.05
N GLY A 78 -9.93 16.98 12.20
CA GLY A 78 -11.29 16.53 12.51
C GLY A 78 -12.44 17.02 11.61
N GLN A 79 -12.15 17.78 10.56
CA GLN A 79 -13.14 18.25 9.57
C GLN A 79 -12.95 17.63 8.18
N HIS A 80 -11.85 16.90 7.95
CA HIS A 80 -11.55 16.28 6.65
C HIS A 80 -11.82 14.77 6.70
N ILE A 81 -12.35 14.25 5.60
CA ILE A 81 -12.64 12.82 5.42
C ILE A 81 -11.54 12.18 4.56
N ILE A 82 -10.86 12.99 3.74
CA ILE A 82 -9.86 12.56 2.76
C ILE A 82 -8.50 13.17 3.12
N ALA A 83 -7.47 12.34 3.11
CA ALA A 83 -6.08 12.72 3.38
C ALA A 83 -5.40 13.17 2.08
N THR A 84 -4.78 14.35 2.10
CA THR A 84 -4.06 14.94 0.96
C THR A 84 -2.55 14.97 1.16
N ASP A 85 -2.09 15.05 2.41
CA ASP A 85 -0.67 15.22 2.76
C ASP A 85 -0.08 14.00 3.50
N GLY A 86 -0.60 12.81 3.18
CA GLY A 86 -0.09 11.56 3.71
C GLY A 86 -0.48 11.25 5.15
N GLU A 87 -1.55 11.87 5.67
CA GLU A 87 -2.19 11.52 6.94
C GLU A 87 -2.77 10.11 6.87
N LYS A 88 -3.18 9.59 8.04
CA LYS A 88 -3.94 8.34 8.13
C LYS A 88 -5.34 8.54 7.58
N GLY A 89 -5.87 7.51 6.94
CA GLY A 89 -7.22 7.52 6.41
C GLY A 89 -7.26 7.34 4.89
N PRO A 90 -8.46 7.52 4.30
CA PRO A 90 -8.64 7.46 2.86
C PRO A 90 -7.79 8.52 2.16
N GLN A 91 -6.97 8.11 1.19
CA GLN A 91 -6.12 9.02 0.45
C GLN A 91 -6.89 9.62 -0.74
N ALA A 92 -6.56 10.86 -1.08
CA ALA A 92 -7.07 11.50 -2.30
C ALA A 92 -6.53 10.84 -3.57
N ASP A 93 -5.32 10.29 -3.49
CA ASP A 93 -4.68 9.62 -4.61
C ASP A 93 -5.33 8.25 -4.85
N ILE A 94 -5.62 7.98 -6.11
CA ILE A 94 -6.11 6.68 -6.59
C ILE A 94 -5.06 6.00 -7.44
N LEU A 95 -5.04 4.67 -7.41
CA LEU A 95 -4.21 3.90 -8.33
C LEU A 95 -5.03 3.55 -9.57
N THR A 96 -4.47 3.85 -10.73
CA THR A 96 -5.01 3.51 -12.05
C THR A 96 -4.77 2.04 -12.38
N PRO A 97 -5.44 1.48 -13.42
CA PRO A 97 -5.17 0.13 -13.89
C PRO A 97 -3.69 -0.12 -14.18
N GLY A 98 -3.19 -1.28 -13.79
CA GLY A 98 -1.81 -1.69 -14.04
C GLY A 98 -1.09 -2.29 -12.85
N TRP A 99 0.23 -2.42 -12.98
CA TRP A 99 1.12 -2.94 -11.95
C TRP A 99 1.77 -1.78 -11.18
N HIS A 100 1.60 -1.78 -9.87
CA HIS A 100 2.14 -0.77 -8.96
C HIS A 100 3.11 -1.41 -7.97
N PRO A 101 4.43 -1.42 -8.28
CA PRO A 101 5.44 -1.86 -7.34
C PRO A 101 5.71 -0.76 -6.31
N TRP A 102 5.19 -0.92 -5.12
CA TRP A 102 5.36 0.02 -4.02
C TRP A 102 5.81 -0.71 -2.77
N PHE A 103 6.95 -0.32 -2.21
CA PHE A 103 7.52 -1.02 -1.06
C PHE A 103 6.51 -1.06 0.11
N LEU A 104 6.17 -2.28 0.52
CA LEU A 104 5.22 -2.57 1.61
C LEU A 104 3.82 -1.93 1.44
N VAL A 105 3.35 -1.72 0.20
CA VAL A 105 2.04 -1.11 -0.05
C VAL A 105 0.91 -1.84 0.68
N ASN A 106 0.86 -3.17 0.60
CA ASN A 106 -0.16 -4.00 1.27
C ASN A 106 -0.01 -4.08 2.80
N VAL A 107 0.99 -3.41 3.37
CA VAL A 107 1.20 -3.29 4.82
C VAL A 107 0.78 -1.92 5.30
N ILE A 108 1.26 -0.88 4.61
CA ILE A 108 1.04 0.53 4.99
C ILE A 108 -0.38 0.97 4.63
N TYR A 109 -0.88 0.49 3.50
CA TYR A 109 -2.19 0.84 2.96
C TYR A 109 -3.11 -0.38 2.91
N GLN A 110 -4.38 -0.15 3.15
CA GLN A 110 -5.46 -1.03 2.74
C GLN A 110 -5.86 -0.59 1.34
N VAL A 111 -5.70 -1.48 0.38
CA VAL A 111 -6.04 -1.24 -1.03
C VAL A 111 -7.43 -1.80 -1.29
N GLU A 112 -8.35 -0.96 -1.74
CA GLU A 112 -9.70 -1.36 -2.10
C GLU A 112 -9.93 -1.14 -3.59
N ASN A 113 -10.15 -2.22 -4.33
CA ASN A 113 -10.52 -2.14 -5.73
C ASN A 113 -11.99 -1.72 -5.88
N LYS A 114 -12.25 -0.75 -6.75
CA LYS A 114 -13.57 -0.25 -7.10
C LYS A 114 -13.72 -0.28 -8.62
N LYS A 115 -14.85 -0.77 -9.09
CA LYS A 115 -15.16 -0.74 -10.52
C LYS A 115 -15.37 0.69 -11.01
N VAL A 116 -14.84 0.99 -12.18
CA VAL A 116 -15.08 2.26 -12.86
C VAL A 116 -16.55 2.35 -13.22
N VAL A 117 -17.19 3.47 -12.87
CA VAL A 117 -18.57 3.72 -13.22
C VAL A 117 -18.64 4.20 -14.67
N SER A 118 -19.28 3.41 -15.52
CA SER A 118 -19.56 3.80 -16.91
C SER A 118 -20.95 4.41 -17.00
N ILE A 119 -21.04 5.61 -17.54
CA ILE A 119 -22.30 6.31 -17.77
C ILE A 119 -22.71 6.06 -19.22
N PRO A 120 -23.83 5.35 -19.47
CA PRO A 120 -24.31 5.08 -20.82
C PRO A 120 -24.67 6.36 -21.57
N SER A 121 -24.67 6.28 -22.89
CA SER A 121 -25.12 7.40 -23.74
C SER A 121 -26.60 7.78 -23.46
N GLY A 122 -26.83 9.05 -23.22
CA GLY A 122 -28.16 9.56 -22.87
C GLY A 122 -28.44 9.65 -21.36
N GLU A 123 -27.49 9.21 -20.52
CA GLU A 123 -27.58 9.36 -19.07
C GLU A 123 -26.56 10.41 -18.59
N TYR A 124 -26.76 10.92 -17.39
CA TYR A 124 -25.81 11.82 -16.73
C TYR A 124 -25.52 11.36 -15.30
N GLY A 125 -24.27 11.56 -14.86
CA GLY A 125 -23.85 11.27 -13.50
C GLY A 125 -23.94 12.51 -12.62
N PHE A 126 -24.48 12.36 -11.41
CA PHE A 126 -24.48 13.39 -10.38
C PHE A 126 -23.36 13.11 -9.37
N LEU A 127 -22.48 14.08 -9.16
CA LEU A 127 -21.41 14.01 -8.18
C LEU A 127 -21.78 14.83 -6.95
N ASN A 128 -21.73 14.19 -5.78
CA ASN A 128 -21.91 14.85 -4.50
C ASN A 128 -20.58 14.84 -3.74
N ALA A 129 -19.99 16.02 -3.59
CA ALA A 129 -18.77 16.19 -2.78
C ALA A 129 -19.09 15.94 -1.30
N LYS A 130 -18.29 15.11 -0.65
CA LYS A 130 -18.44 14.78 0.78
C LYS A 130 -17.41 15.47 1.66
N ASP A 131 -16.39 16.06 1.05
CA ASP A 131 -15.32 16.80 1.74
C ASP A 131 -15.03 18.10 0.98
N GLY A 132 -14.48 19.08 1.67
CA GLY A 132 -14.13 20.38 1.13
C GLY A 132 -14.77 21.54 1.91
N ALA A 133 -14.52 22.76 1.46
CA ALA A 133 -15.11 23.96 2.06
C ALA A 133 -16.64 24.00 1.81
N PRO A 134 -17.46 24.37 2.80
CA PRO A 134 -18.88 24.53 2.59
C PRO A 134 -19.16 25.63 1.58
N LEU A 135 -20.21 25.44 0.78
CA LEU A 135 -20.69 26.48 -0.14
C LEU A 135 -21.09 27.73 0.63
N ARG A 136 -20.83 28.90 0.06
CA ARG A 136 -21.35 30.17 0.59
C ARG A 136 -22.88 30.19 0.51
N SER A 137 -23.51 30.92 1.39
CA SER A 137 -24.98 30.96 1.51
C SER A 137 -25.72 31.46 0.25
N ASP A 138 -25.02 32.13 -0.65
CA ASP A 138 -25.49 32.67 -1.93
C ASP A 138 -25.08 31.80 -3.14
N GLN A 139 -24.39 30.67 -2.90
CA GLN A 139 -23.81 29.82 -3.93
C GLN A 139 -24.54 28.48 -4.00
N PHE A 140 -25.04 28.10 -5.19
CA PHE A 140 -25.73 26.83 -5.43
C PHE A 140 -24.80 25.76 -6.03
N LEU A 141 -23.72 26.18 -6.69
CA LEU A 141 -22.74 25.30 -7.30
C LEU A 141 -21.33 25.71 -6.86
N ALA A 142 -20.44 24.75 -6.75
CA ALA A 142 -19.03 25.03 -6.50
C ALA A 142 -18.42 25.83 -7.66
N ASP A 143 -17.43 26.65 -7.35
CA ASP A 143 -16.67 27.38 -8.36
C ASP A 143 -15.96 26.40 -9.31
N ALA A 144 -15.92 26.73 -10.59
CA ALA A 144 -15.19 25.93 -11.57
C ALA A 144 -13.69 25.92 -11.24
N PHE A 145 -13.04 24.78 -11.45
CA PHE A 145 -11.60 24.72 -11.32
C PHE A 145 -10.92 25.65 -12.33
N PRO A 146 -9.91 26.42 -11.91
CA PRO A 146 -9.10 27.18 -12.85
C PRO A 146 -8.49 26.25 -13.90
N PRO A 147 -8.36 26.69 -15.17
CA PRO A 147 -7.85 25.85 -16.26
C PRO A 147 -6.42 25.33 -16.02
N GLU A 148 -5.62 26.03 -15.24
CA GLU A 148 -4.28 25.60 -14.79
C GLU A 148 -4.29 24.38 -13.88
N HIS A 149 -5.41 24.08 -13.24
CA HIS A 149 -5.60 22.90 -12.36
C HIS A 149 -6.49 21.82 -13.00
N GLU A 150 -6.66 21.87 -14.31
CA GLU A 150 -7.48 20.87 -15.01
C GLU A 150 -6.92 19.45 -14.89
N GLN A 151 -5.60 19.34 -14.67
CA GLN A 151 -4.91 18.08 -14.34
C GLN A 151 -5.09 17.64 -12.89
N ASP A 152 -5.50 18.53 -12.00
CA ASP A 152 -5.81 18.26 -10.59
C ASP A 152 -7.29 17.92 -10.34
N ARG A 153 -8.10 17.72 -11.38
CA ARG A 153 -9.51 17.32 -11.26
C ARG A 153 -9.69 15.99 -10.52
N GLU A 154 -8.63 15.21 -10.46
CA GLU A 154 -8.59 13.94 -9.73
C GLU A 154 -8.22 14.10 -8.24
N ARG A 155 -7.80 15.30 -7.82
CA ARG A 155 -7.51 15.61 -6.41
C ARG A 155 -8.63 16.48 -5.84
N PRO A 156 -9.49 15.92 -4.99
CA PRO A 156 -10.37 16.74 -4.16
C PRO A 156 -9.50 17.62 -3.24
N ARG A 157 -9.68 18.91 -3.29
CA ARG A 157 -9.07 19.86 -2.35
C ARG A 157 -9.86 19.93 -1.07
#